data_753145c5f1955ebc37b9937536f5f32f
#
_entry.id   753145c5f1955ebc37b9937536f5f32f
#
_cell.length_a   1.000
_cell.length_b   1.000
_cell.length_c   1.000
_cell.angle_alpha   90.00
_cell.angle_beta   90.00
_cell.angle_gamma   90.00
#
_symmetry.space_group_name_H-M   'P 1'
#
loop_
_entity.id
_entity.type
_entity.pdbx_description
1 polymer ?
#
loop_
_entity_poly.entity_id
_entity_poly.type
_entity_poly.pdbx_seq_one_letter_code
_entity_poly.pdbx_strand_id
1 'polypeptide(L)'
;MWKWILTHGAPGLCHLPRSLLLLFLVYSLSVTCNEVWGRGSVRPPENSSNYSNYSSGRHVRSYNYLQGDIRFRKLFSFHKYFLKIDDTGRVSGTKKNDCPYSILEITSVDVGGIVAIKAINSNYYLAMSKKGKVYGSKEFNIDCKLKERIEENGYNTYASLTWKNNERQMFVALTGKGTPKRGPRTRRKNMNAHFLPMPL
;
A
#
# COMPACT_ATOMS: atom_id res chain seq x y z
N MET A 1 -60.57 -16.50 -21.84
CA MET A 1 -61.34 -15.34 -22.40
C MET A 1 -60.63 -14.07 -21.98
N TRP A 2 -60.44 -13.25 -22.99
CA TRP A 2 -60.02 -11.86 -23.11
C TRP A 2 -58.53 -11.64 -23.37
N LYS A 3 -58.22 -11.53 -24.68
CA LYS A 3 -57.19 -10.75 -25.32
C LYS A 3 -57.41 -9.26 -25.09
N TRP A 4 -56.38 -8.46 -24.93
CA TRP A 4 -56.25 -7.17 -25.62
C TRP A 4 -54.77 -6.84 -25.90
N ILE A 5 -54.55 -6.72 -27.15
CA ILE A 5 -53.48 -6.08 -27.88
C ILE A 5 -53.58 -4.58 -27.67
N LEU A 6 -52.44 -3.89 -27.48
CA LEU A 6 -52.27 -2.53 -28.03
C LEU A 6 -50.78 -2.20 -28.17
N THR A 7 -50.40 -2.18 -29.40
CA THR A 7 -49.26 -1.51 -30.02
C THR A 7 -49.31 0.00 -29.75
N HIS A 8 -48.22 0.63 -29.31
CA HIS A 8 -47.94 2.01 -29.72
C HIS A 8 -46.42 2.18 -29.81
N GLY A 9 -46.01 2.70 -30.98
CA GLY A 9 -44.67 2.85 -31.50
C GLY A 9 -43.79 3.86 -30.73
N ALA A 10 -42.54 3.59 -30.74
CA ALA A 10 -41.48 4.51 -30.36
C ALA A 10 -41.21 5.51 -31.49
N PRO A 11 -41.10 6.80 -31.22
CA PRO A 11 -40.58 7.74 -32.22
C PRO A 11 -39.07 7.75 -32.20
N GLY A 12 -38.54 7.68 -33.38
CA GLY A 12 -37.21 7.90 -33.94
C GLY A 12 -36.13 8.47 -33.08
N LEU A 13 -35.06 7.68 -32.99
CA LEU A 13 -33.74 8.19 -32.72
C LEU A 13 -33.26 9.01 -33.93
N CYS A 14 -33.20 10.33 -33.74
CA CYS A 14 -32.59 11.25 -34.68
C CYS A 14 -31.11 10.86 -34.86
N HIS A 15 -30.73 10.46 -36.06
CA HIS A 15 -29.38 10.32 -36.53
C HIS A 15 -28.65 11.68 -36.44
N LEU A 16 -27.88 11.92 -35.43
CA LEU A 16 -26.88 13.01 -35.43
C LEU A 16 -25.77 12.65 -36.42
N PRO A 17 -25.44 13.54 -37.35
CA PRO A 17 -24.42 13.28 -38.35
C PRO A 17 -23.06 13.12 -37.70
N ARG A 18 -22.35 12.07 -38.06
CA ARG A 18 -20.99 11.73 -37.57
C ARG A 18 -19.97 12.88 -37.64
N SER A 19 -20.22 13.88 -38.48
CA SER A 19 -19.40 15.08 -38.60
C SER A 19 -19.41 15.98 -37.37
N LEU A 20 -20.49 16.01 -36.56
CA LEU A 20 -20.58 16.79 -35.32
C LEU A 20 -19.76 16.16 -34.17
N LEU A 21 -19.62 14.83 -34.14
CA LEU A 21 -18.79 14.13 -33.15
C LEU A 21 -17.30 14.39 -33.34
N LEU A 22 -16.84 14.55 -34.59
CA LEU A 22 -15.46 14.85 -34.89
C LEU A 22 -15.09 16.31 -34.54
N LEU A 23 -16.01 17.23 -34.65
CA LEU A 23 -15.80 18.63 -34.25
C LEU A 23 -15.64 18.78 -32.72
N PHE A 24 -16.35 18.00 -31.91
CA PHE A 24 -16.16 17.99 -30.46
C PHE A 24 -14.81 17.40 -30.01
N LEU A 25 -14.30 16.40 -30.74
CA LEU A 25 -12.99 15.81 -30.44
C LEU A 25 -11.83 16.73 -30.82
N VAL A 26 -11.96 17.54 -31.86
CA VAL A 26 -10.92 18.51 -32.25
C VAL A 26 -10.92 19.72 -31.32
N TYR A 27 -12.07 20.12 -30.79
CA TYR A 27 -12.17 21.24 -29.84
C TYR A 27 -11.63 20.90 -28.44
N SER A 28 -11.69 19.64 -28.03
CA SER A 28 -11.16 19.21 -26.71
C SER A 28 -9.62 19.07 -26.67
N LEU A 29 -8.96 19.03 -27.83
CA LEU A 29 -7.50 18.92 -27.92
C LEU A 29 -6.78 20.28 -28.07
N SER A 30 -7.50 21.39 -28.25
CA SER A 30 -6.91 22.72 -28.46
C SER A 30 -6.89 23.60 -27.20
N VAL A 31 -7.37 23.15 -26.04
CA VAL A 31 -7.46 23.97 -24.81
C VAL A 31 -6.31 23.72 -23.81
N THR A 32 -5.35 22.85 -24.12
CA THR A 32 -4.26 22.50 -23.16
C THR A 32 -2.86 22.97 -23.61
N CYS A 33 -2.73 24.10 -24.29
CA CYS A 33 -1.42 24.69 -24.54
C CYS A 33 -1.50 26.22 -24.54
N ASN A 34 -1.62 26.80 -23.35
CA ASN A 34 -1.22 28.20 -23.12
C ASN A 34 -0.78 28.33 -21.65
N GLU A 35 0.44 27.95 -21.35
CA GLU A 35 1.15 28.42 -20.17
C GLU A 35 2.16 29.50 -20.57
N VAL A 36 1.90 30.62 -20.01
CA VAL A 36 2.58 31.91 -20.17
C VAL A 36 4.02 31.82 -19.68
N TRP A 37 4.98 32.12 -20.53
CA TRP A 37 6.36 32.44 -20.18
C TRP A 37 6.45 33.84 -19.56
N GLY A 38 6.54 33.92 -18.24
CA GLY A 38 6.93 35.10 -17.48
C GLY A 38 8.45 35.12 -17.26
N ARG A 39 9.17 35.92 -18.06
CA ARG A 39 10.58 36.27 -17.85
C ARG A 39 10.69 37.20 -16.65
N GLY A 40 11.29 36.76 -15.56
CA GLY A 40 11.80 37.59 -14.48
C GLY A 40 13.30 37.36 -14.32
N SER A 41 14.10 38.25 -14.91
CA SER A 41 15.55 38.31 -14.76
C SER A 41 15.89 38.97 -13.42
N VAL A 42 16.48 38.21 -12.50
CA VAL A 42 17.23 38.77 -11.35
C VAL A 42 18.60 38.12 -11.35
N ARG A 43 19.65 38.95 -11.61
CA ARG A 43 21.05 38.56 -11.49
C ARG A 43 21.44 38.46 -10.01
N PRO A 44 22.17 37.45 -9.56
CA PRO A 44 22.90 37.47 -8.29
C PRO A 44 24.32 38.06 -8.53
N PRO A 45 24.95 38.66 -7.49
CA PRO A 45 26.28 39.24 -7.58
C PRO A 45 27.39 38.19 -7.65
N GLU A 46 28.39 38.50 -8.45
CA GLU A 46 29.66 37.75 -8.52
C GLU A 46 30.44 37.88 -7.21
N ASN A 47 30.92 36.73 -6.67
CA ASN A 47 32.26 36.66 -6.10
C ASN A 47 32.79 35.24 -6.03
N SER A 48 33.89 35.07 -6.75
CA SER A 48 35.10 34.26 -6.56
C SER A 48 35.03 32.77 -6.30
N SER A 49 35.52 32.04 -7.32
CA SER A 49 36.54 30.99 -7.28
C SER A 49 36.30 29.77 -6.41
N ASN A 50 35.83 28.68 -7.06
CA ASN A 50 36.55 27.42 -7.14
C ASN A 50 35.80 26.47 -8.10
N TYR A 51 36.30 26.41 -9.34
CA TYR A 51 35.85 25.44 -10.33
C TYR A 51 36.46 24.08 -9.97
N SER A 52 35.70 23.21 -9.37
CA SER A 52 35.96 21.77 -9.45
C SER A 52 34.93 21.17 -10.41
N ASN A 53 35.46 20.52 -11.46
CA ASN A 53 34.75 19.81 -12.50
C ASN A 53 33.70 18.85 -11.93
N TYR A 54 32.43 19.25 -11.92
CA TYR A 54 31.33 18.31 -11.78
C TYR A 54 30.90 17.85 -13.17
N SER A 55 31.37 16.65 -13.55
CA SER A 55 30.74 15.93 -14.64
C SER A 55 29.24 15.79 -14.29
N SER A 56 28.38 16.26 -15.20
CA SER A 56 26.93 16.08 -15.13
C SER A 56 26.56 14.61 -15.32
N GLY A 57 26.96 13.77 -14.36
CA GLY A 57 26.44 12.44 -14.17
C GLY A 57 25.07 12.57 -13.51
N ARG A 58 24.06 11.90 -14.05
CA ARG A 58 22.77 11.73 -13.37
C ARG A 58 23.05 11.44 -11.90
N HIS A 59 22.63 12.34 -11.01
CA HIS A 59 22.64 12.08 -9.58
C HIS A 59 21.86 10.80 -9.38
N VAL A 60 22.56 9.73 -9.02
CA VAL A 60 21.95 8.55 -8.44
C VAL A 60 21.25 9.08 -7.22
N ARG A 61 19.91 9.15 -7.26
CA ARG A 61 19.11 9.50 -6.09
C ARG A 61 19.49 8.48 -5.03
N SER A 62 20.35 8.87 -4.12
CA SER A 62 20.70 8.08 -2.95
C SER A 62 19.43 7.91 -2.14
N TYR A 63 18.85 6.72 -2.17
CA TYR A 63 17.66 6.37 -1.39
C TYR A 63 17.99 6.17 0.10
N ASN A 64 19.14 6.65 0.56
CA ASN A 64 19.57 6.53 1.97
C ASN A 64 18.61 7.20 2.96
N TYR A 65 17.80 8.18 2.50
CA TYR A 65 16.75 8.79 3.33
C TYR A 65 15.44 7.97 3.37
N LEU A 66 15.33 6.88 2.61
CA LEU A 66 14.24 5.92 2.74
C LEU A 66 14.51 4.83 3.80
N GLN A 67 15.74 4.75 4.29
CA GLN A 67 16.03 3.97 5.49
C GLN A 67 15.51 4.75 6.69
N GLY A 68 14.46 4.21 7.31
CA GLY A 68 13.89 4.78 8.52
C GLY A 68 12.57 5.55 8.36
N ASP A 69 11.88 5.44 7.21
CA ASP A 69 10.48 5.91 7.14
C ASP A 69 9.66 5.16 8.19
N ILE A 70 9.20 5.90 9.20
CA ILE A 70 8.46 5.36 10.32
C ILE A 70 7.01 5.79 10.19
N ARG A 71 6.10 4.83 10.19
CA ARG A 71 4.66 5.04 10.11
C ARG A 71 3.95 4.39 11.28
N PHE A 72 3.19 5.17 12.02
CA PHE A 72 2.33 4.65 13.08
C PHE A 72 0.96 4.32 12.51
N ARG A 73 0.56 3.05 12.58
CA ARG A 73 -0.67 2.56 11.95
C ARG A 73 -1.32 1.47 12.81
N LYS A 74 -2.64 1.29 12.59
CA LYS A 74 -3.35 0.07 12.97
C LYS A 74 -3.57 -0.77 11.73
N LEU A 75 -3.28 -2.06 11.79
CA LEU A 75 -3.52 -2.99 10.67
C LEU A 75 -4.91 -3.60 10.79
N PHE A 76 -5.86 -3.07 10.02
CA PHE A 76 -7.22 -3.55 9.98
C PHE A 76 -7.37 -4.66 8.95
N SER A 77 -7.69 -5.87 9.41
CA SER A 77 -7.84 -7.03 8.53
C SER A 77 -9.17 -6.98 7.76
N PHE A 78 -9.22 -7.64 6.61
CA PHE A 78 -10.46 -7.81 5.83
C PHE A 78 -11.61 -8.39 6.66
N HIS A 79 -11.32 -9.21 7.66
CA HIS A 79 -12.31 -9.80 8.58
C HIS A 79 -12.72 -8.87 9.74
N LYS A 80 -12.41 -7.57 9.64
CA LYS A 80 -12.79 -6.55 10.63
C LYS A 80 -12.16 -6.76 12.02
N TYR A 81 -10.89 -7.12 12.04
CA TYR A 81 -10.06 -7.18 13.26
C TYR A 81 -8.83 -6.30 13.10
N PHE A 82 -8.45 -5.60 14.15
CA PHE A 82 -7.15 -4.97 14.27
C PHE A 82 -6.13 -6.01 14.72
N LEU A 83 -5.00 -6.09 14.03
CA LEU A 83 -3.88 -6.94 14.45
C LEU A 83 -3.30 -6.35 15.74
N LYS A 84 -3.08 -7.19 16.75
CA LYS A 84 -2.44 -6.80 18.01
C LYS A 84 -1.37 -7.80 18.41
N ILE A 85 -0.38 -7.29 19.16
CA ILE A 85 0.64 -8.10 19.83
C ILE A 85 0.58 -7.72 21.31
N ASP A 86 0.19 -8.67 22.16
CA ASP A 86 0.08 -8.42 23.58
C ASP A 86 1.45 -8.47 24.30
N ASP A 87 1.45 -8.17 25.59
CA ASP A 87 2.64 -8.12 26.45
C ASP A 87 3.32 -9.49 26.67
N THR A 88 2.67 -10.56 26.24
CA THR A 88 3.27 -11.92 26.21
C THR A 88 3.89 -12.24 24.83
N GLY A 89 3.81 -11.33 23.87
CA GLY A 89 4.24 -11.55 22.48
C GLY A 89 3.26 -12.40 21.67
N ARG A 90 2.03 -12.60 22.15
CA ARG A 90 1.00 -13.34 21.42
C ARG A 90 0.36 -12.43 20.37
N VAL A 91 0.37 -12.87 19.13
CA VAL A 91 -0.30 -12.20 18.02
C VAL A 91 -1.75 -12.65 17.93
N SER A 92 -2.68 -11.70 17.79
CA SER A 92 -4.11 -11.99 17.61
C SER A 92 -4.83 -10.78 16.99
N GLY A 93 -6.10 -10.92 16.68
CA GLY A 93 -6.97 -9.83 16.23
C GLY A 93 -7.90 -9.36 17.35
N THR A 94 -8.19 -8.07 17.40
CA THR A 94 -9.16 -7.45 18.29
C THR A 94 -10.20 -6.66 17.50
N LYS A 95 -11.44 -6.61 17.98
CA LYS A 95 -12.49 -5.74 17.43
C LYS A 95 -12.52 -4.37 18.09
N LYS A 96 -11.80 -4.21 19.22
CA LYS A 96 -11.73 -2.94 19.95
C LYS A 96 -10.83 -1.98 19.20
N ASN A 97 -11.36 -0.82 18.79
CA ASN A 97 -10.59 0.20 18.08
C ASN A 97 -9.57 0.90 18.98
N ASP A 98 -9.87 1.01 20.25
CA ASP A 98 -9.06 1.68 21.29
C ASP A 98 -8.05 0.75 21.96
N CYS A 99 -7.81 -0.44 21.41
CA CYS A 99 -6.87 -1.41 21.97
C CYS A 99 -5.42 -0.89 21.84
N PRO A 100 -4.70 -0.60 22.93
CA PRO A 100 -3.35 -0.03 22.87
C PRO A 100 -2.33 -0.98 22.23
N TYR A 101 -2.53 -2.28 22.33
CA TYR A 101 -1.67 -3.30 21.70
C TYR A 101 -1.83 -3.43 20.18
N SER A 102 -2.78 -2.69 19.59
CA SER A 102 -2.97 -2.64 18.14
C SER A 102 -2.28 -1.45 17.46
N ILE A 103 -1.63 -0.59 18.23
CA ILE A 103 -0.83 0.52 17.72
C ILE A 103 0.53 -0.03 17.30
N LEU A 104 0.81 0.05 16.01
CA LEU A 104 1.99 -0.55 15.38
C LEU A 104 2.85 0.53 14.74
N GLU A 105 4.13 0.42 14.93
CA GLU A 105 5.18 1.15 14.23
C GLU A 105 5.63 0.30 13.04
N ILE A 106 5.53 0.84 11.83
CA ILE A 106 6.00 0.20 10.61
C ILE A 106 7.22 0.99 10.14
N THR A 107 8.39 0.37 10.18
CA THR A 107 9.66 0.97 9.80
C THR A 107 10.19 0.31 8.55
N SER A 108 10.62 1.11 7.56
CA SER A 108 11.34 0.61 6.40
C SER A 108 12.75 0.21 6.82
N VAL A 109 13.11 -1.05 6.64
CA VAL A 109 14.40 -1.61 7.07
C VAL A 109 15.30 -1.99 5.91
N ASP A 110 14.77 -2.03 4.69
CA ASP A 110 15.52 -2.34 3.48
C ASP A 110 14.78 -1.82 2.25
N VAL A 111 15.48 -1.74 1.12
CA VAL A 111 14.89 -1.36 -0.17
C VAL A 111 13.89 -2.41 -0.68
N GLY A 112 12.96 -2.01 -1.56
CA GLY A 112 12.01 -2.93 -2.17
C GLY A 112 10.80 -3.27 -1.28
N GLY A 113 10.45 -2.40 -0.32
CA GLY A 113 9.27 -2.57 0.51
C GLY A 113 9.45 -3.58 1.64
N ILE A 114 10.68 -3.68 2.16
CA ILE A 114 10.96 -4.51 3.33
C ILE A 114 10.77 -3.69 4.59
N VAL A 115 9.89 -4.17 5.46
CA VAL A 115 9.50 -3.47 6.67
C VAL A 115 9.67 -4.34 7.92
N ALA A 116 9.90 -3.68 9.04
CA ALA A 116 9.69 -4.22 10.39
C ALA A 116 8.41 -3.64 10.96
N ILE A 117 7.63 -4.44 11.65
CA ILE A 117 6.40 -4.02 12.32
C ILE A 117 6.57 -4.28 13.81
N LYS A 118 6.49 -3.23 14.63
CA LYS A 118 6.67 -3.28 16.08
C LYS A 118 5.41 -2.79 16.78
N ALA A 119 4.92 -3.53 17.76
CA ALA A 119 3.85 -3.04 18.62
C ALA A 119 4.44 -2.09 19.66
N ILE A 120 3.91 -0.87 19.74
CA ILE A 120 4.46 0.19 20.60
C ILE A 120 4.32 -0.18 22.07
N ASN A 121 3.13 -0.56 22.51
CA ASN A 121 2.86 -0.83 23.92
C ASN A 121 3.55 -2.07 24.48
N SER A 122 3.60 -3.14 23.69
CA SER A 122 4.20 -4.40 24.13
C SER A 122 5.69 -4.53 23.80
N ASN A 123 6.20 -3.62 22.95
CA ASN A 123 7.60 -3.59 22.50
C ASN A 123 8.07 -4.85 21.77
N TYR A 124 7.12 -5.62 21.16
CA TYR A 124 7.42 -6.81 20.37
C TYR A 124 7.36 -6.51 18.87
N TYR A 125 8.28 -7.13 18.13
CA TYR A 125 8.25 -7.16 16.67
C TYR A 125 7.35 -8.27 16.17
N LEU A 126 6.56 -7.99 15.14
CA LEU A 126 5.83 -9.02 14.40
C LEU A 126 6.81 -9.90 13.64
N ALA A 127 6.80 -11.18 13.91
CA ALA A 127 7.73 -12.13 13.36
C ALA A 127 7.02 -13.37 12.77
N MET A 128 7.64 -13.99 11.78
CA MET A 128 7.20 -15.25 11.21
C MET A 128 8.33 -16.26 11.19
N SER A 129 8.17 -17.36 11.90
CA SER A 129 9.17 -18.44 11.96
C SER A 129 9.26 -19.23 10.64
N LYS A 130 10.32 -20.00 10.46
CA LYS A 130 10.51 -20.94 9.33
C LYS A 130 9.32 -21.88 9.11
N LYS A 131 8.65 -22.30 10.18
CA LYS A 131 7.44 -23.15 10.13
C LYS A 131 6.16 -22.35 9.82
N GLY A 132 6.26 -21.04 9.58
CA GLY A 132 5.13 -20.15 9.28
C GLY A 132 4.25 -19.84 10.50
N LYS A 133 4.75 -19.97 11.73
CA LYS A 133 4.06 -19.47 12.93
C LYS A 133 4.30 -17.97 13.05
N VAL A 134 3.23 -17.20 13.17
CA VAL A 134 3.28 -15.77 13.45
C VAL A 134 3.37 -15.57 14.96
N TYR A 135 4.30 -14.73 15.44
CA TYR A 135 4.55 -14.49 16.85
C TYR A 135 5.18 -13.10 17.06
N GLY A 136 5.26 -12.65 18.31
CA GLY A 136 5.99 -11.46 18.71
C GLY A 136 7.41 -11.81 19.16
N SER A 137 8.40 -11.15 18.61
CA SER A 137 9.81 -11.26 19.03
C SER A 137 10.23 -10.03 19.83
N LYS A 138 10.92 -10.20 20.94
CA LYS A 138 11.49 -9.08 21.72
C LYS A 138 12.62 -8.37 20.98
N GLU A 139 13.42 -9.14 20.25
CA GLU A 139 14.55 -8.65 19.49
C GLU A 139 14.25 -8.67 17.98
N PHE A 140 14.78 -7.67 17.28
CA PHE A 140 14.72 -7.65 15.83
C PHE A 140 15.66 -8.72 15.26
N ASN A 141 15.11 -9.61 14.46
CA ASN A 141 15.86 -10.70 13.83
C ASN A 141 15.31 -10.96 12.41
N ILE A 142 15.86 -11.99 11.76
CA ILE A 142 15.51 -12.36 10.38
C ILE A 142 14.01 -12.69 10.20
N ASP A 143 13.35 -13.21 11.24
CA ASP A 143 11.91 -13.54 11.23
C ASP A 143 11.03 -12.28 11.19
N CYS A 144 11.58 -11.11 11.60
CA CYS A 144 10.89 -9.83 11.66
C CYS A 144 10.89 -9.07 10.33
N LYS A 145 11.71 -9.48 9.36
CA LYS A 145 11.76 -8.86 8.03
C LYS A 145 10.56 -9.31 7.19
N LEU A 146 9.66 -8.38 6.93
CA LEU A 146 8.45 -8.63 6.16
C LEU A 146 8.47 -7.82 4.86
N LYS A 147 8.07 -8.43 3.77
CA LYS A 147 7.84 -7.74 2.50
C LYS A 147 6.42 -7.22 2.46
N GLU A 148 6.29 -5.90 2.51
CA GLU A 148 5.04 -5.20 2.31
C GLU A 148 4.73 -5.08 0.82
N ARG A 149 3.46 -5.21 0.45
CA ARG A 149 2.97 -4.99 -0.89
C ARG A 149 1.55 -4.42 -0.85
N ILE A 150 1.30 -3.40 -1.65
CA ILE A 150 -0.05 -2.89 -1.92
C ILE A 150 -0.65 -3.76 -3.02
N GLU A 151 -1.83 -4.31 -2.78
CA GLU A 151 -2.57 -5.13 -3.72
C GLU A 151 -3.53 -4.27 -4.55
N GLU A 152 -4.04 -4.81 -5.66
CA GLU A 152 -4.94 -4.11 -6.58
C GLU A 152 -6.24 -3.60 -5.92
N ASN A 153 -6.67 -4.24 -4.83
CA ASN A 153 -7.84 -3.84 -4.06
C ASN A 153 -7.54 -2.78 -2.98
N GLY A 154 -6.34 -2.20 -2.97
CA GLY A 154 -5.91 -1.16 -2.03
C GLY A 154 -5.53 -1.66 -0.63
N TYR A 155 -5.60 -2.96 -0.37
CA TYR A 155 -5.11 -3.56 0.87
C TYR A 155 -3.62 -3.87 0.77
N ASN A 156 -2.97 -3.96 1.92
CA ASN A 156 -1.58 -4.40 2.01
C ASN A 156 -1.49 -5.87 2.41
N THR A 157 -0.50 -6.55 1.87
CA THR A 157 -0.08 -7.89 2.31
C THR A 157 1.33 -7.83 2.87
N TYR A 158 1.60 -8.63 3.89
CA TYR A 158 2.90 -8.74 4.55
C TYR A 158 3.36 -10.20 4.48
N ALA A 159 4.41 -10.44 3.70
CA ALA A 159 4.98 -11.77 3.54
C ALA A 159 6.31 -11.88 4.27
N SER A 160 6.63 -13.06 4.81
CA SER A 160 7.99 -13.31 5.27
C SER A 160 8.99 -13.09 4.14
N LEU A 161 10.03 -12.30 4.39
CA LEU A 161 11.10 -12.08 3.41
C LEU A 161 11.91 -13.36 3.18
N THR A 162 12.27 -14.01 4.26
CA THR A 162 13.22 -15.12 4.27
C THR A 162 12.55 -16.48 4.09
N TRP A 163 11.44 -16.69 4.80
CA TRP A 163 10.85 -18.02 4.88
C TRP A 163 9.77 -18.24 3.82
N LYS A 164 9.91 -19.36 3.12
CA LYS A 164 8.97 -19.84 2.11
C LYS A 164 8.55 -21.27 2.43
N ASN A 165 7.41 -21.68 1.92
CA ASN A 165 6.94 -23.07 1.96
C ASN A 165 6.84 -23.61 0.54
N ASN A 166 7.71 -24.55 0.16
CA ASN A 166 7.81 -25.08 -1.21
C ASN A 166 7.87 -23.93 -2.22
N GLU A 167 8.85 -23.03 -2.04
CA GLU A 167 9.12 -21.80 -2.84
C GLU A 167 7.97 -20.76 -2.84
N ARG A 168 6.86 -21.04 -2.17
CA ARG A 168 5.75 -20.10 -2.06
C ARG A 168 5.90 -19.21 -0.84
N GLN A 169 5.64 -17.92 -1.03
CA GLN A 169 5.63 -16.95 0.05
C GLN A 169 4.57 -17.29 1.10
N MET A 170 4.93 -17.08 2.35
CA MET A 170 4.05 -17.20 3.51
C MET A 170 3.67 -15.81 3.99
N PHE A 171 2.38 -15.59 4.25
CA PHE A 171 1.82 -14.28 4.58
C PHE A 171 1.35 -14.23 6.03
N VAL A 172 1.48 -13.05 6.64
CA VAL A 172 0.76 -12.73 7.87
C VAL A 172 -0.73 -12.73 7.54
N ALA A 173 -1.53 -13.43 8.33
CA ALA A 173 -2.95 -13.56 8.07
C ALA A 173 -3.74 -13.80 9.36
N LEU A 174 -4.97 -13.25 9.42
CA LEU A 174 -5.94 -13.48 10.48
C LEU A 174 -7.14 -14.25 9.94
N THR A 175 -7.61 -15.20 10.70
CA THR A 175 -8.85 -15.94 10.39
C THR A 175 -10.07 -15.07 10.69
N GLY A 176 -11.26 -15.49 10.24
CA GLY A 176 -12.53 -14.85 10.59
C GLY A 176 -12.87 -14.84 12.09
N LYS A 177 -12.07 -15.54 12.92
CA LYS A 177 -12.15 -15.54 14.39
C LYS A 177 -11.08 -14.65 15.05
N GLY A 178 -10.28 -13.90 14.25
CA GLY A 178 -9.20 -13.07 14.78
C GLY A 178 -7.96 -13.82 15.25
N THR A 179 -7.82 -15.12 14.94
CA THR A 179 -6.63 -15.89 15.27
C THR A 179 -5.63 -15.88 14.10
N PRO A 180 -4.31 -15.89 14.37
CA PRO A 180 -3.32 -15.92 13.31
C PRO A 180 -3.37 -17.25 12.56
N LYS A 181 -3.27 -17.17 11.23
CA LYS A 181 -3.23 -18.36 10.36
C LYS A 181 -1.78 -18.75 10.09
N ARG A 182 -1.49 -20.05 10.06
CA ARG A 182 -0.13 -20.52 9.73
C ARG A 182 0.25 -20.19 8.29
N GLY A 183 1.47 -19.68 8.08
CA GLY A 183 2.00 -19.26 6.81
C GLY A 183 1.82 -20.25 5.64
N PRO A 184 2.09 -21.56 5.78
CA PRO A 184 1.87 -22.55 4.71
C PRO A 184 0.43 -22.61 4.19
N ARG A 185 -0.54 -22.21 5.01
CA ARG A 185 -1.98 -22.17 4.66
C ARG A 185 -2.44 -20.82 4.13
N THR A 186 -1.52 -19.89 3.88
CA THR A 186 -1.83 -18.54 3.36
C THR A 186 -1.50 -18.43 1.88
N ARG A 187 -2.13 -17.48 1.22
CA ARG A 187 -1.88 -17.11 -0.19
C ARG A 187 -2.10 -15.61 -0.32
N ARG A 188 -1.37 -14.97 -1.24
CA ARG A 188 -1.50 -13.54 -1.50
C ARG A 188 -2.95 -13.12 -1.84
N LYS A 189 -3.63 -13.87 -2.67
CA LYS A 189 -5.03 -13.61 -3.05
C LYS A 189 -6.06 -13.94 -1.97
N ASN A 190 -5.63 -14.49 -0.82
CA ASN A 190 -6.55 -14.83 0.25
C ASN A 190 -6.82 -13.62 1.12
N MET A 191 -8.09 -13.23 1.24
CA MET A 191 -8.53 -12.08 2.05
C MET A 191 -8.08 -12.13 3.52
N ASN A 192 -7.79 -13.32 4.05
CA ASN A 192 -7.22 -13.46 5.39
C ASN A 192 -5.87 -12.75 5.56
N ALA A 193 -5.11 -12.55 4.46
CA ALA A 193 -3.80 -11.91 4.46
C ALA A 193 -3.86 -10.41 4.10
N HIS A 194 -5.06 -9.86 3.93
CA HIS A 194 -5.27 -8.48 3.51
C HIS A 194 -5.51 -7.58 4.71
N PHE A 195 -4.71 -6.52 4.81
CA PHE A 195 -4.78 -5.52 5.87
C PHE A 195 -4.84 -4.13 5.29
N LEU A 196 -5.64 -3.27 5.91
CA LEU A 196 -5.68 -1.85 5.61
C LEU A 196 -4.89 -1.11 6.70
N PRO A 197 -3.76 -0.46 6.37
CA PRO A 197 -3.03 0.38 7.32
C PRO A 197 -3.83 1.65 7.61
N MET A 198 -4.45 1.72 8.76
CA MET A 198 -5.25 2.87 9.17
C MET A 198 -4.41 3.85 9.99
N PRO A 199 -4.57 5.17 9.82
CA PRO A 199 -3.96 6.16 10.72
C PRO A 199 -4.50 5.97 12.15
N LEU A 200 -3.77 6.53 13.13
CA LEU A 200 -4.18 6.52 14.54
C LEU A 200 -5.29 7.52 14.80
#